data_a2c677a916d624b0ff2ec422acff7944
#
_entry.id   a2c677a916d624b0ff2ec422acff7944
#
_cell.length_a   1.000
_cell.length_b   1.000
_cell.length_c   1.000
_cell.angle_alpha   90.00
_cell.angle_beta   90.00
_cell.angle_gamma   90.00
#
_symmetry.space_group_name_H-M   'P 1'
#
loop_
_entity.id
_entity.type
_entity.pdbx_description
1 polymer ?
#
loop_
_entity_poly.entity_id
_entity_poly.type
_entity_poly.pdbx_seq_one_letter_code
_entity_poly.pdbx_strand_id
1 'polypeptide(L)'
;EKPAQPKSNYAVVGLYFYPNKVVKVAEGIKPSARGELEITSVNQEFLKDGELKVQLLGRGFAWLDTGTHDSLSEASNFVETLEKRQGLKISCLEEIAYRKGWISAEKLRELAQPMIKNQYGQYLLQLIIDN
;
A
#
# COMPACT_ATOMS: atom_id res chain seq x y z
N GLU A 1 12.68 2.35 -17.57
CA GLU A 1 13.01 2.23 -16.14
C GLU A 1 13.98 3.34 -15.74
N LYS A 2 13.66 4.13 -14.72
CA LYS A 2 14.49 5.21 -14.13
C LYS A 2 15.28 6.05 -15.17
N PRO A 3 14.61 6.72 -16.13
CA PRO A 3 15.30 7.45 -17.19
C PRO A 3 16.05 8.65 -16.61
N ALA A 4 17.25 8.93 -17.14
CA ALA A 4 18.03 10.09 -16.73
C ALA A 4 17.33 11.43 -17.03
N GLN A 5 16.48 11.43 -18.06
CA GLN A 5 15.62 12.57 -18.41
C GLN A 5 14.17 12.07 -18.46
N PRO A 6 13.37 12.28 -17.41
CA PRO A 6 11.97 11.88 -17.39
C PRO A 6 11.15 12.71 -18.36
N LYS A 7 10.18 12.08 -19.04
CA LYS A 7 9.29 12.75 -19.99
C LYS A 7 8.18 13.57 -19.31
N SER A 8 7.96 13.36 -18.02
CA SER A 8 6.93 14.04 -17.22
C SER A 8 7.31 14.05 -15.75
N ASN A 9 6.59 14.83 -14.95
CA ASN A 9 6.73 14.85 -13.48
C ASN A 9 5.94 13.71 -12.79
N TYR A 10 5.25 12.87 -13.56
CA TYR A 10 4.55 11.72 -12.99
C TYR A 10 5.52 10.55 -12.81
N ALA A 11 5.47 9.97 -11.61
CA ALA A 11 6.18 8.73 -11.30
C ALA A 11 5.20 7.58 -11.16
N VAL A 12 5.57 6.41 -11.66
CA VAL A 12 4.81 5.18 -11.42
C VAL A 12 5.22 4.65 -10.06
N VAL A 13 4.25 4.62 -9.15
CA VAL A 13 4.44 4.06 -7.81
C VAL A 13 4.18 2.54 -7.81
N GLY A 14 4.64 1.84 -6.79
CA GLY A 14 4.57 0.37 -6.70
C GLY A 14 3.18 -0.19 -6.34
N LEU A 15 2.10 0.37 -6.89
CA LEU A 15 0.74 -0.11 -6.65
C LEU A 15 0.13 -0.59 -7.98
N TYR A 16 -0.01 -1.91 -8.13
CA TYR A 16 -0.42 -2.55 -9.36
C TYR A 16 -1.59 -3.52 -9.15
N PHE A 17 -2.53 -3.51 -10.08
CA PHE A 17 -3.64 -4.46 -10.14
C PHE A 17 -3.66 -5.09 -11.53
N TYR A 18 -3.47 -6.39 -11.61
CA TYR A 18 -3.41 -7.12 -12.87
C TYR A 18 -4.47 -8.23 -12.94
N PRO A 19 -5.02 -8.49 -14.13
CA PRO A 19 -5.76 -9.71 -14.38
C PRO A 19 -4.81 -10.93 -14.36
N ASN A 20 -5.37 -12.12 -14.22
CA ASN A 20 -4.59 -13.36 -14.06
C ASN A 20 -3.61 -13.64 -15.21
N LYS A 21 -3.83 -13.09 -16.41
CA LYS A 21 -2.90 -13.21 -17.55
C LYS A 21 -1.51 -12.65 -17.24
N VAL A 22 -1.35 -11.83 -16.19
CA VAL A 22 -0.04 -11.28 -15.77
C VAL A 22 0.99 -12.38 -15.51
N VAL A 23 0.58 -13.55 -15.05
CA VAL A 23 1.47 -14.69 -14.80
C VAL A 23 2.20 -15.07 -16.09
N LYS A 24 1.45 -15.28 -17.18
CA LYS A 24 2.01 -15.61 -18.49
C LYS A 24 2.85 -14.48 -19.09
N VAL A 25 2.44 -13.23 -18.87
CA VAL A 25 3.22 -12.06 -19.31
C VAL A 25 4.55 -12.02 -18.57
N ALA A 26 4.53 -12.20 -17.25
CA ALA A 26 5.74 -12.18 -16.41
C ALA A 26 6.72 -13.32 -16.76
N GLU A 27 6.23 -14.52 -17.10
CA GLU A 27 7.06 -15.63 -17.56
C GLU A 27 7.78 -15.33 -18.89
N GLY A 28 7.20 -14.45 -19.72
CA GLY A 28 7.73 -14.11 -21.05
C GLY A 28 8.68 -12.91 -21.07
N ILE A 29 8.79 -12.11 -20.00
CA ILE A 29 9.67 -10.95 -19.98
C ILE A 29 11.16 -11.35 -19.88
N LYS A 30 12.02 -10.48 -20.40
CA LYS A 30 13.48 -10.66 -20.37
C LYS A 30 14.11 -9.63 -19.43
N PRO A 31 15.27 -9.93 -18.86
CA PRO A 31 16.02 -8.96 -18.05
C PRO A 31 16.30 -7.69 -18.83
N SER A 32 16.24 -6.55 -18.14
CA SER A 32 16.60 -5.24 -18.66
C SER A 32 18.12 -5.12 -18.86
N ALA A 33 18.58 -3.97 -19.38
CA ALA A 33 20.01 -3.64 -19.46
C ALA A 33 20.72 -3.68 -18.09
N ARG A 34 19.95 -3.60 -16.98
CA ARG A 34 20.45 -3.72 -15.59
C ARG A 34 20.59 -5.17 -15.13
N GLY A 35 20.18 -6.15 -15.95
CA GLY A 35 20.16 -7.57 -15.61
C GLY A 35 18.98 -7.99 -14.72
N GLU A 36 17.98 -7.13 -14.50
CA GLU A 36 16.83 -7.37 -13.64
C GLU A 36 15.54 -7.56 -14.45
N LEU A 37 14.62 -8.40 -13.96
CA LEU A 37 13.26 -8.49 -14.47
C LEU A 37 12.48 -7.28 -13.92
N GLU A 38 12.03 -6.39 -14.82
CA GLU A 38 11.41 -5.13 -14.45
C GLU A 38 9.89 -5.18 -14.57
N ILE A 39 9.19 -4.64 -13.56
CA ILE A 39 7.73 -4.47 -13.63
C ILE A 39 7.33 -3.54 -14.80
N THR A 40 8.19 -2.62 -15.17
CA THR A 40 8.00 -1.74 -16.33
C THR A 40 7.83 -2.56 -17.62
N SER A 41 8.55 -3.67 -17.79
CA SER A 41 8.40 -4.55 -18.94
C SER A 41 7.02 -5.20 -18.97
N VAL A 42 6.49 -5.63 -17.82
CA VAL A 42 5.12 -6.14 -17.70
C VAL A 42 4.11 -5.07 -18.11
N ASN A 43 4.25 -3.85 -17.58
CA ASN A 43 3.38 -2.72 -17.94
C ASN A 43 3.42 -2.41 -19.43
N GLN A 44 4.58 -2.53 -20.08
CA GLN A 44 4.72 -2.31 -21.51
C GLN A 44 3.94 -3.33 -22.35
N GLU A 45 3.89 -4.60 -21.93
CA GLU A 45 3.09 -5.60 -22.63
C GLU A 45 1.59 -5.27 -22.52
N PHE A 46 1.10 -4.91 -21.33
CA PHE A 46 -0.29 -4.45 -21.16
C PHE A 46 -0.59 -3.16 -21.93
N LEU A 47 0.40 -2.27 -22.09
CA LEU A 47 0.25 -1.07 -22.91
C LEU A 47 0.13 -1.40 -24.40
N LYS A 48 0.94 -2.33 -24.91
CA LYS A 48 0.88 -2.81 -26.32
C LYS A 48 -0.49 -3.43 -26.63
N ASP A 49 -1.04 -4.17 -25.68
CA ASP A 49 -2.36 -4.80 -25.80
C ASP A 49 -3.52 -3.80 -25.65
N GLY A 50 -3.24 -2.52 -25.33
CA GLY A 50 -4.27 -1.50 -25.09
C GLY A 50 -5.03 -1.69 -23.77
N GLU A 51 -4.53 -2.51 -22.86
CA GLU A 51 -5.20 -2.86 -21.60
C GLU A 51 -4.65 -2.12 -20.40
N LEU A 52 -3.54 -1.37 -20.53
CA LEU A 52 -2.98 -0.60 -19.42
C LEU A 52 -3.90 0.58 -19.08
N LYS A 53 -4.30 0.64 -17.82
CA LYS A 53 -5.03 1.78 -17.24
C LYS A 53 -4.17 2.46 -16.19
N VAL A 54 -4.27 3.78 -16.10
CA VAL A 54 -3.53 4.59 -15.13
C VAL A 54 -4.53 5.36 -14.27
N GLN A 55 -4.34 5.29 -12.96
CA GLN A 55 -5.06 6.11 -12.00
C GLN A 55 -4.09 7.14 -11.42
N LEU A 56 -4.37 8.42 -11.63
CA LEU A 56 -3.60 9.48 -10.99
C LEU A 56 -4.00 9.59 -9.53
N LEU A 57 -3.00 9.59 -8.65
CA LEU A 57 -3.20 9.90 -7.24
C LEU A 57 -3.34 11.42 -7.10
N GLY A 58 -4.47 11.86 -6.54
CA GLY A 58 -4.78 13.27 -6.35
C GLY A 58 -4.14 13.85 -5.09
N ARG A 59 -4.55 15.07 -4.75
CA ARG A 59 -4.19 15.70 -3.48
C ARG A 59 -4.70 14.87 -2.30
N GLY A 60 -3.94 14.77 -1.25
CA GLY A 60 -4.26 13.96 -0.07
C GLY A 60 -3.63 12.57 -0.08
N PHE A 61 -3.02 12.15 -1.19
CA PHE A 61 -2.16 10.97 -1.22
C PHE A 61 -0.72 11.37 -0.94
N ALA A 62 -0.04 10.65 -0.06
CA ALA A 62 1.38 10.74 0.15
C ALA A 62 2.01 9.39 -0.21
N TRP A 63 2.97 9.41 -1.11
CA TRP A 63 3.80 8.25 -1.40
C TRP A 63 5.16 8.44 -0.73
N LEU A 64 5.51 7.53 0.15
CA LEU A 64 6.74 7.57 0.92
C LEU A 64 7.59 6.35 0.54
N ASP A 65 8.82 6.60 0.11
CA ASP A 65 9.79 5.54 -0.09
C ASP A 65 10.44 5.19 1.25
N THR A 66 10.85 3.95 1.42
CA THR A 66 11.48 3.43 2.65
C THR A 66 12.80 2.71 2.36
N GLY A 67 13.39 2.98 1.19
CA GLY A 67 14.60 2.31 0.72
C GLY A 67 15.90 2.74 1.39
N THR A 68 15.89 3.82 2.19
CA THR A 68 17.03 4.29 2.97
C THR A 68 16.64 4.49 4.43
N HIS A 69 17.62 4.56 5.33
CA HIS A 69 17.36 4.84 6.74
C HIS A 69 16.66 6.19 6.94
N ASP A 70 17.05 7.21 6.19
CA ASP A 70 16.46 8.54 6.27
C ASP A 70 14.99 8.51 5.80
N SER A 71 14.72 7.94 4.64
CA SER A 71 13.35 7.86 4.11
C SER A 71 12.43 6.98 4.97
N LEU A 72 12.95 5.92 5.59
CA LEU A 72 12.20 5.12 6.56
C LEU A 72 11.86 5.94 7.82
N SER A 73 12.79 6.73 8.32
CA SER A 73 12.57 7.62 9.48
C SER A 73 11.52 8.68 9.14
N GLU A 74 11.59 9.31 7.98
CA GLU A 74 10.61 10.29 7.51
C GLU A 74 9.21 9.69 7.39
N ALA A 75 9.09 8.49 6.80
CA ALA A 75 7.83 7.78 6.69
C ALA A 75 7.24 7.45 8.07
N SER A 76 8.07 6.99 9.01
CA SER A 76 7.66 6.68 10.38
C SER A 76 7.14 7.92 11.11
N ASN A 77 7.84 9.05 11.00
CA ASN A 77 7.43 10.32 11.61
C ASN A 77 6.13 10.85 11.00
N PHE A 78 5.97 10.69 9.69
CA PHE A 78 4.73 11.09 8.99
C PHE A 78 3.53 10.28 9.50
N VAL A 79 3.65 8.94 9.55
CA VAL A 79 2.60 8.05 10.06
C VAL A 79 2.29 8.37 11.52
N GLU A 80 3.31 8.49 12.38
CA GLU A 80 3.14 8.82 13.79
C GLU A 80 2.38 10.14 13.98
N THR A 81 2.73 11.16 13.21
CA THR A 81 2.08 12.48 13.29
C THR A 81 0.60 12.39 12.91
N LEU A 82 0.27 11.70 11.83
CA LEU A 82 -1.11 11.51 11.40
C LEU A 82 -1.91 10.74 12.45
N GLU A 83 -1.40 9.62 12.94
CA GLU A 83 -2.08 8.81 13.95
C GLU A 83 -2.33 9.59 15.24
N LYS A 84 -1.33 10.34 15.72
CA LYS A 84 -1.47 11.17 16.93
C LYS A 84 -2.49 12.30 16.75
N ARG A 85 -2.59 12.90 15.56
CA ARG A 85 -3.47 14.02 15.32
C ARG A 85 -4.91 13.61 15.02
N GLN A 86 -5.09 12.48 14.35
CA GLN A 86 -6.41 11.99 13.97
C GLN A 86 -7.01 11.01 14.99
N GLY A 87 -6.19 10.41 15.85
CA GLY A 87 -6.62 9.35 16.76
C GLY A 87 -6.97 8.04 16.06
N LEU A 88 -6.57 7.88 14.79
CA LEU A 88 -6.84 6.71 13.97
C LEU A 88 -5.54 5.96 13.68
N LYS A 89 -5.65 4.67 13.41
CA LYS A 89 -4.51 3.85 13.00
C LYS A 89 -4.46 3.71 11.47
N ILE A 90 -3.29 3.95 10.88
CA ILE A 90 -3.07 3.72 9.44
C ILE A 90 -2.93 2.23 9.17
N SER A 91 -3.65 1.74 8.15
CA SER A 91 -3.62 0.32 7.73
C SER A 91 -3.97 -0.67 8.84
N CYS A 92 -4.85 -0.28 9.76
CA CYS A 92 -5.36 -1.19 10.78
C CYS A 92 -6.30 -2.22 10.13
N LEU A 93 -5.80 -3.43 9.89
CA LEU A 93 -6.52 -4.46 9.15
C LEU A 93 -7.78 -4.91 9.88
N GLU A 94 -7.72 -5.01 11.19
CA GLU A 94 -8.84 -5.40 12.04
C GLU A 94 -9.96 -4.35 11.99
N GLU A 95 -9.62 -3.06 12.04
CA GLU A 95 -10.59 -1.98 11.88
C GLU A 95 -11.24 -2.02 10.51
N ILE A 96 -10.43 -2.18 9.44
CA ILE A 96 -10.94 -2.27 8.07
C ILE A 96 -11.91 -3.44 7.94
N ALA A 97 -11.54 -4.61 8.44
CA ALA A 97 -12.38 -5.81 8.41
C ALA A 97 -13.68 -5.62 9.19
N TYR A 98 -13.60 -5.00 10.36
CA TYR A 98 -14.76 -4.69 11.19
C TYR A 98 -15.71 -3.69 10.51
N ARG A 99 -15.19 -2.55 10.03
CA ARG A 99 -15.98 -1.53 9.32
C ARG A 99 -16.60 -2.04 8.02
N LYS A 100 -15.96 -3.01 7.36
CA LYS A 100 -16.49 -3.69 6.16
C LYS A 100 -17.47 -4.80 6.48
N GLY A 101 -17.71 -5.12 7.76
CA GLY A 101 -18.60 -6.20 8.18
C GLY A 101 -18.04 -7.60 7.90
N TRP A 102 -16.73 -7.73 7.66
CA TRP A 102 -16.07 -9.02 7.41
C TRP A 102 -15.82 -9.79 8.70
N ILE A 103 -15.73 -9.08 9.82
CA ILE A 103 -15.66 -9.67 11.17
C ILE A 103 -16.67 -8.99 12.08
N SER A 104 -17.14 -9.74 13.10
CA SER A 104 -18.05 -9.22 14.13
C SER A 104 -17.29 -8.46 15.23
N ALA A 105 -18.03 -7.75 16.08
CA ALA A 105 -17.49 -7.10 17.28
C ALA A 105 -16.85 -8.11 18.25
N GLU A 106 -17.45 -9.32 18.39
CA GLU A 106 -16.91 -10.40 19.22
C GLU A 106 -15.55 -10.85 18.67
N LYS A 107 -15.45 -11.01 17.33
CA LYS A 107 -14.17 -11.38 16.70
C LYS A 107 -13.12 -10.30 16.85
N LEU A 108 -13.50 -9.02 16.70
CA LEU A 108 -12.58 -7.89 16.93
C LEU A 108 -12.08 -7.87 18.39
N ARG A 109 -12.98 -8.12 19.35
CA ARG A 109 -12.61 -8.22 20.79
C ARG A 109 -11.65 -9.38 21.04
N GLU A 110 -11.90 -10.54 20.44
CA GLU A 110 -10.99 -11.69 20.52
C GLU A 110 -9.60 -11.37 19.99
N LEU A 111 -9.51 -10.70 18.83
CA LEU A 111 -8.23 -10.27 18.23
C LEU A 111 -7.49 -9.25 19.09
N ALA A 112 -8.20 -8.38 19.80
CA ALA A 112 -7.62 -7.37 20.67
C ALA A 112 -7.03 -7.97 21.98
N GLN A 113 -7.54 -9.10 22.46
CA GLN A 113 -7.16 -9.68 23.78
C GLN A 113 -5.66 -9.89 23.96
N PRO A 114 -4.91 -10.49 23.01
CA PRO A 114 -3.47 -10.68 23.18
C PRO A 114 -2.69 -9.35 23.29
N MET A 115 -3.29 -8.27 22.81
CA MET A 115 -2.67 -6.93 22.70
C MET A 115 -3.28 -5.92 23.69
N ILE A 116 -4.10 -6.35 24.63
CA ILE A 116 -4.86 -5.46 25.53
C ILE A 116 -3.97 -4.51 26.36
N LYS A 117 -2.73 -4.90 26.60
CA LYS A 117 -1.75 -4.11 27.38
C LYS A 117 -1.08 -3.00 26.56
N ASN A 118 -1.21 -2.99 25.24
CA ASN A 118 -0.62 -1.97 24.39
C ASN A 118 -1.69 -1.06 23.76
N GLN A 119 -1.25 0.07 23.20
CA GLN A 119 -2.12 1.07 22.61
C GLN A 119 -2.94 0.54 21.42
N TYR A 120 -2.39 -0.42 20.67
CA TYR A 120 -3.08 -0.97 19.51
C TYR A 120 -4.30 -1.81 19.92
N GLY A 121 -4.12 -2.72 20.87
CA GLY A 121 -5.25 -3.51 21.40
C GLY A 121 -6.33 -2.64 22.07
N GLN A 122 -5.91 -1.59 22.80
CA GLN A 122 -6.84 -0.63 23.38
C GLN A 122 -7.62 0.13 22.30
N TYR A 123 -6.96 0.53 21.21
CA TYR A 123 -7.59 1.15 20.06
C TYR A 123 -8.67 0.24 19.44
N LEU A 124 -8.38 -1.05 19.23
CA LEU A 124 -9.34 -2.01 18.68
C LEU A 124 -10.59 -2.14 19.57
N LEU A 125 -10.41 -2.14 20.89
CA LEU A 125 -11.55 -2.20 21.82
C LEU A 125 -12.38 -0.91 21.79
N GLN A 126 -11.74 0.25 21.64
CA GLN A 126 -12.44 1.54 21.52
C GLN A 126 -13.35 1.58 20.30
N LEU A 127 -12.95 0.99 19.17
CA LEU A 127 -13.77 0.92 17.96
C LEU A 127 -15.13 0.23 18.18
N ILE A 128 -15.22 -0.68 19.16
CA ILE A 128 -16.47 -1.40 19.48
C ILE A 128 -17.39 -0.52 20.34
N ILE A 129 -16.82 0.37 21.12
CA ILE A 129 -17.56 1.25 22.04
C ILE A 129 -18.16 2.44 21.30
N ASP A 130 -17.42 2.97 20.31
CA ASP A 130 -17.77 4.19 19.59
C ASP A 130 -18.77 3.97 18.44
N ASN A 131 -19.16 2.71 18.16
CA ASN A 131 -20.19 2.33 17.21
C ASN A 131 -21.46 1.85 17.95
#